data_fe353c0490967d8f6aaeac8f8e8b4c90
#
_entry.id   fe353c0490967d8f6aaeac8f8e8b4c90
#
_cell.length_a   1.000
_cell.length_b   1.000
_cell.length_c   1.000
_cell.angle_alpha   90.00
_cell.angle_beta   90.00
_cell.angle_gamma   90.00
#
_symmetry.space_group_name_H-M   'P 1'
#
loop_
_entity.id
_entity.type
_entity.pdbx_description
1 polymer ?
#
loop_
_entity_poly.entity_id
_entity_poly.type
_entity_poly.pdbx_seq_one_letter_code
_entity_poly.pdbx_strand_id
1 'polypeptide(L)'
;SNRIDIERDSENTNYFCVPIPPSVRVENVTIENHYMDRQLWVSIEPEKMQDEEAFYEQNGVYGNCEKVVDGHFEVERKRICLQFQLTDVYEYRSIFEDNTLYIEFVPPREVYEKIVVIDPAYGREDTGAATESVASKDITLNVAKALKEKLDKTDIKVYYTRMDDSNPEAERRVGLAEAARADMLIRIEVNSAESSKQYGTEAVYNSRFFIPGFGSVELADLLEREVVTAISGKANGLIEASAEDTVISEATVPAAAIKVGYLTNGQESILLQRED
;
A
#
# COMPACT_ATOMS: atom_id res chain seq x y z
N SER A 1 20.59 -4.70 13.89
CA SER A 1 20.72 -4.79 12.42
C SER A 1 22.13 -4.38 12.01
N ASN A 2 22.72 -5.12 11.10
CA ASN A 2 24.06 -4.84 10.59
C ASN A 2 23.95 -4.02 9.29
N ARG A 3 24.78 -3.01 9.15
CA ARG A 3 24.81 -2.18 7.96
C ARG A 3 25.45 -2.93 6.79
N ILE A 4 24.94 -2.71 5.60
CA ILE A 4 25.51 -3.20 4.35
C ILE A 4 26.26 -2.05 3.67
N ASP A 5 27.50 -2.30 3.23
CA ASP A 5 28.24 -1.35 2.43
C ASP A 5 27.60 -1.21 1.04
N ILE A 6 27.47 0.02 0.57
CA ILE A 6 26.88 0.36 -0.72
C ILE A 6 27.96 1.02 -1.58
N GLU A 7 28.42 0.31 -2.61
CA GLU A 7 29.44 0.79 -3.53
C GLU A 7 28.80 1.27 -4.85
N ARG A 8 28.94 2.54 -5.13
CA ARG A 8 28.51 3.10 -6.43
C ARG A 8 29.49 2.74 -7.51
N ASP A 9 28.98 2.11 -8.58
CA ASP A 9 29.75 1.79 -9.77
C ASP A 9 29.24 2.68 -10.93
N SER A 10 30.08 3.62 -11.36
CA SER A 10 29.75 4.54 -12.44
C SER A 10 29.70 3.89 -13.83
N GLU A 11 30.26 2.69 -13.97
CA GLU A 11 30.22 1.91 -15.22
C GLU A 11 28.95 1.06 -15.32
N ASN A 12 28.39 0.64 -14.17
CA ASN A 12 27.13 -0.10 -14.13
C ASN A 12 25.97 0.84 -13.80
N THR A 13 25.38 1.44 -14.81
CA THR A 13 24.28 2.41 -14.68
C THR A 13 22.88 1.80 -14.67
N ASN A 14 22.74 0.49 -14.92
CA ASN A 14 21.44 -0.15 -15.11
C ASN A 14 20.95 -0.90 -13.87
N TYR A 15 21.84 -1.57 -13.15
CA TYR A 15 21.44 -2.52 -12.11
C TYR A 15 22.03 -2.20 -10.75
N PHE A 16 21.19 -2.35 -9.75
CA PHE A 16 21.59 -2.52 -8.35
C PHE A 16 21.88 -4.00 -8.12
N CYS A 17 23.10 -4.32 -7.69
CA CYS A 17 23.60 -5.67 -7.63
C CYS A 17 23.72 -6.14 -6.18
N VAL A 18 23.02 -7.22 -5.86
CA VAL A 18 23.07 -7.86 -4.55
C VAL A 18 23.76 -9.20 -4.68
N PRO A 19 25.02 -9.35 -4.21
CA PRO A 19 25.69 -10.65 -4.17
C PRO A 19 24.90 -11.64 -3.31
N ILE A 20 24.78 -12.86 -3.81
CA ILE A 20 24.11 -13.95 -3.10
C ILE A 20 25.15 -15.03 -2.81
N PRO A 21 25.25 -15.54 -1.56
CA PRO A 21 26.20 -16.57 -1.22
C PRO A 21 26.08 -17.80 -2.15
N PRO A 22 27.21 -18.40 -2.61
CA PRO A 22 27.18 -19.51 -3.57
C PRO A 22 26.43 -20.76 -3.11
N SER A 23 26.23 -20.92 -1.80
CA SER A 23 25.46 -22.02 -1.19
C SER A 23 23.95 -21.80 -1.25
N VAL A 24 23.49 -20.57 -1.55
CA VAL A 24 22.07 -20.22 -1.61
C VAL A 24 21.55 -20.46 -3.03
N ARG A 25 20.48 -21.22 -3.15
CA ARG A 25 19.79 -21.47 -4.41
C ARG A 25 18.81 -20.35 -4.73
N VAL A 26 18.58 -20.11 -6.00
CA VAL A 26 17.63 -19.05 -6.45
C VAL A 26 16.22 -19.23 -5.88
N GLU A 27 15.75 -20.47 -5.72
CA GLU A 27 14.43 -20.77 -5.12
C GLU A 27 14.34 -20.39 -3.63
N ASN A 28 15.46 -20.16 -2.96
CA ASN A 28 15.55 -19.71 -1.57
C ASN A 28 15.79 -18.20 -1.44
N VAL A 29 15.64 -17.46 -2.53
CA VAL A 29 15.70 -16.00 -2.57
C VAL A 29 14.31 -15.45 -2.84
N THR A 30 13.83 -14.58 -1.96
CA THR A 30 12.57 -13.88 -2.14
C THR A 30 12.76 -12.38 -2.11
N ILE A 31 11.99 -11.65 -2.92
CA ILE A 31 12.01 -10.20 -2.98
C ILE A 31 10.63 -9.68 -2.64
N GLU A 32 10.56 -8.77 -1.68
CA GLU A 32 9.31 -8.16 -1.23
C GLU A 32 9.40 -6.63 -1.36
N ASN A 33 8.41 -6.06 -2.03
CA ASN A 33 8.32 -4.61 -2.17
C ASN A 33 7.45 -4.02 -1.05
N HIS A 34 8.07 -3.48 -0.03
CA HIS A 34 7.44 -2.77 1.08
C HIS A 34 7.25 -1.29 0.70
N TYR A 35 6.46 -1.03 -0.32
CA TYR A 35 6.32 0.29 -0.95
C TYR A 35 5.83 1.39 0.00
N MET A 36 5.01 1.07 1.02
CA MET A 36 4.58 2.04 2.03
C MET A 36 5.74 2.57 2.87
N ASP A 37 6.76 1.75 3.08
CA ASP A 37 7.98 2.10 3.80
C ASP A 37 9.10 2.56 2.86
N ARG A 38 8.86 2.52 1.54
CA ARG A 38 9.86 2.73 0.49
C ARG A 38 11.07 1.81 0.70
N GLN A 39 10.79 0.53 0.93
CA GLN A 39 11.82 -0.47 1.15
C GLN A 39 11.69 -1.64 0.18
N LEU A 40 12.82 -2.16 -0.23
CA LEU A 40 12.90 -3.46 -0.88
C LEU A 40 13.58 -4.43 0.07
N TRP A 41 12.94 -5.55 0.32
CA TRP A 41 13.51 -6.61 1.14
C TRP A 41 13.91 -7.78 0.27
N VAL A 42 15.16 -8.24 0.43
CA VAL A 42 15.67 -9.45 -0.19
C VAL A 42 15.96 -10.45 0.93
N SER A 43 15.17 -11.50 0.99
CA SER A 43 15.34 -12.55 1.99
C SER A 43 15.98 -13.78 1.38
N ILE A 44 16.96 -14.33 2.08
CA ILE A 44 17.65 -15.55 1.69
C ILE A 44 17.55 -16.59 2.81
N GLU A 45 17.41 -17.86 2.44
CA GLU A 45 17.37 -18.99 3.35
C GLU A 45 18.56 -19.93 3.07
N PRO A 46 19.75 -19.67 3.69
CA PRO A 46 20.93 -20.48 3.47
C PRO A 46 20.86 -21.83 4.21
N GLU A 47 21.56 -22.81 3.71
CA GLU A 47 21.67 -24.14 4.37
C GLU A 47 22.45 -24.07 5.69
N LYS A 48 23.45 -23.15 5.78
CA LYS A 48 24.30 -22.95 6.95
C LYS A 48 24.41 -21.48 7.31
N MET A 49 23.84 -21.09 8.46
CA MET A 49 23.74 -19.68 8.87
C MET A 49 25.07 -18.99 9.25
N GLN A 50 26.07 -19.72 9.77
CA GLN A 50 27.28 -19.09 10.28
C GLN A 50 28.15 -18.46 9.20
N ASP A 51 28.33 -19.16 8.09
CA ASP A 51 29.19 -18.71 6.99
C ASP A 51 28.50 -17.61 6.18
N GLU A 52 27.19 -17.64 6.09
CA GLU A 52 26.38 -16.72 5.29
C GLU A 52 26.12 -15.38 6.00
N GLU A 53 26.08 -15.35 7.31
CA GLU A 53 26.06 -14.11 8.09
C GLU A 53 27.36 -13.32 7.86
N ALA A 54 28.50 -13.99 7.97
CA ALA A 54 29.81 -13.39 7.71
C ALA A 54 29.98 -12.90 6.26
N PHE A 55 29.25 -13.47 5.31
CA PHE A 55 29.29 -13.04 3.92
C PHE A 55 28.89 -11.57 3.77
N TYR A 56 27.81 -11.13 4.42
CA TYR A 56 27.33 -9.74 4.33
C TYR A 56 28.10 -8.77 5.22
N GLU A 57 28.87 -9.26 6.19
CA GLU A 57 29.85 -8.45 6.91
C GLU A 57 31.07 -8.12 6.03
N GLN A 58 31.37 -8.95 5.03
CA GLN A 58 32.54 -8.84 4.16
C GLN A 58 32.20 -8.32 2.75
N ASN A 59 30.96 -8.52 2.29
CA ASN A 59 30.53 -8.17 0.95
C ASN A 59 29.36 -7.19 1.01
N GLY A 60 29.52 -6.05 0.33
CA GLY A 60 28.46 -5.08 0.16
C GLY A 60 27.62 -5.33 -1.09
N VAL A 61 26.76 -4.37 -1.39
CA VAL A 61 26.02 -4.27 -2.63
C VAL A 61 26.66 -3.21 -3.52
N TYR A 62 26.46 -3.26 -4.82
CA TYR A 62 27.17 -2.37 -5.74
C TYR A 62 26.32 -2.02 -6.98
N GLY A 63 26.86 -1.15 -7.83
CA GLY A 63 26.28 -0.78 -9.11
C GLY A 63 25.46 0.50 -9.06
N ASN A 64 24.33 0.54 -9.76
CA ASN A 64 23.45 1.69 -9.78
C ASN A 64 22.68 1.80 -8.47
N CYS A 65 23.24 2.53 -7.52
CA CYS A 65 22.69 2.72 -6.18
C CYS A 65 22.05 4.12 -5.99
N GLU A 66 21.73 4.86 -7.05
CA GLU A 66 21.16 6.22 -6.94
C GLU A 66 19.81 6.24 -6.24
N LYS A 67 19.01 5.18 -6.41
CA LYS A 67 17.68 5.04 -5.82
C LYS A 67 17.69 4.39 -4.44
N VAL A 68 18.86 3.98 -3.95
CA VAL A 68 19.06 3.34 -2.65
C VAL A 68 19.76 4.30 -1.69
N VAL A 69 19.14 4.57 -0.55
CA VAL A 69 19.65 5.52 0.46
C VAL A 69 20.51 4.83 1.50
N ASP A 70 20.08 3.66 1.95
CA ASP A 70 20.71 2.87 3.01
C ASP A 70 20.40 1.39 2.84
N GLY A 71 21.21 0.54 3.46
CA GLY A 71 21.01 -0.90 3.46
C GLY A 71 21.52 -1.53 4.76
N HIS A 72 20.78 -2.47 5.27
CA HIS A 72 21.17 -3.27 6.42
C HIS A 72 20.58 -4.67 6.33
N PHE A 73 21.09 -5.59 7.12
CA PHE A 73 20.57 -6.95 7.19
C PHE A 73 20.26 -7.35 8.62
N GLU A 74 19.30 -8.23 8.73
CA GLU A 74 18.89 -8.86 9.97
C GLU A 74 18.91 -10.37 9.79
N VAL A 75 19.29 -11.06 10.86
CA VAL A 75 19.27 -12.52 10.90
C VAL A 75 18.15 -12.98 11.78
N GLU A 76 17.21 -13.71 11.20
CA GLU A 76 16.08 -14.29 11.90
C GLU A 76 16.07 -15.82 11.70
N ARG A 77 16.36 -16.59 12.77
CA ARG A 77 16.38 -18.05 12.74
C ARG A 77 17.28 -18.60 11.62
N LYS A 78 16.67 -18.98 10.47
CA LYS A 78 17.35 -19.53 9.30
C LYS A 78 17.27 -18.62 8.08
N ARG A 79 16.89 -17.37 8.26
CA ARG A 79 16.72 -16.40 7.18
C ARG A 79 17.57 -15.17 7.43
N ILE A 80 18.21 -14.69 6.39
CA ILE A 80 18.86 -13.37 6.37
C ILE A 80 17.97 -12.47 5.54
N CYS A 81 17.55 -11.35 6.11
CA CYS A 81 16.73 -10.37 5.45
C CYS A 81 17.55 -9.11 5.18
N LEU A 82 17.83 -8.83 3.92
CA LEU A 82 18.50 -7.61 3.46
C LEU A 82 17.40 -6.57 3.22
N GLN A 83 17.49 -5.42 3.88
CA GLN A 83 16.52 -4.35 3.82
C GLN A 83 17.17 -3.11 3.19
N PHE A 84 16.65 -2.67 2.05
CA PHE A 84 17.16 -1.52 1.33
C PHE A 84 16.16 -0.37 1.39
N GLN A 85 16.59 0.76 1.92
CA GLN A 85 15.78 1.99 1.93
C GLN A 85 15.90 2.69 0.59
N LEU A 86 14.75 2.98 -0.03
CA LEU A 86 14.66 3.62 -1.34
C LEU A 86 14.33 5.11 -1.22
N THR A 87 14.70 5.88 -2.24
CA THR A 87 14.41 7.31 -2.33
C THR A 87 12.93 7.61 -2.57
N ASP A 88 12.20 6.67 -3.21
CA ASP A 88 10.81 6.84 -3.59
C ASP A 88 10.10 5.46 -3.71
N VAL A 89 8.86 5.47 -4.16
CA VAL A 89 8.13 4.24 -4.51
C VAL A 89 8.58 3.77 -5.89
N TYR A 90 9.10 2.56 -5.95
CA TYR A 90 9.51 1.91 -7.19
C TYR A 90 8.89 0.51 -7.31
N GLU A 91 8.65 0.11 -8.56
CA GLU A 91 8.59 -1.29 -8.94
C GLU A 91 10.00 -1.79 -9.23
N TYR A 92 10.18 -3.10 -9.36
CA TYR A 92 11.48 -3.67 -9.68
C TYR A 92 11.36 -4.76 -10.75
N ARG A 93 12.44 -4.92 -11.49
CA ARG A 93 12.71 -6.10 -12.34
C ARG A 93 13.98 -6.73 -11.83
N SER A 94 14.04 -8.06 -11.82
CA SER A 94 15.22 -8.76 -11.30
C SER A 94 15.67 -9.88 -12.23
N ILE A 95 17.00 -10.08 -12.27
CA ILE A 95 17.66 -11.18 -12.96
C ILE A 95 18.64 -11.79 -11.94
N PHE A 96 18.68 -13.11 -11.88
CA PHE A 96 19.67 -13.83 -11.06
C PHE A 96 20.64 -14.55 -11.98
N GLU A 97 21.92 -14.18 -11.92
CA GLU A 97 23.00 -14.74 -12.72
C GLU A 97 24.32 -14.70 -11.92
N ASP A 98 25.13 -15.74 -12.03
CA ASP A 98 26.45 -15.83 -11.41
C ASP A 98 26.47 -15.44 -9.92
N ASN A 99 25.55 -16.01 -9.14
CA ASN A 99 25.36 -15.70 -7.71
C ASN A 99 25.17 -14.21 -7.41
N THR A 100 24.60 -13.47 -8.34
CA THR A 100 24.26 -12.05 -8.15
C THR A 100 22.81 -11.82 -8.56
N LEU A 101 22.10 -11.12 -7.69
CA LEU A 101 20.75 -10.61 -7.98
C LEU A 101 20.90 -9.20 -8.54
N TYR A 102 20.55 -9.04 -9.81
CA TYR A 102 20.53 -7.75 -10.50
C TYR A 102 19.13 -7.17 -10.41
N ILE A 103 19.00 -5.97 -9.88
CA ILE A 103 17.71 -5.30 -9.67
C ILE A 103 17.69 -3.96 -10.42
N GLU A 104 16.69 -3.78 -11.26
CA GLU A 104 16.35 -2.51 -11.88
C GLU A 104 15.14 -1.91 -11.16
N PHE A 105 15.26 -0.71 -10.62
CA PHE A 105 14.15 0.03 -10.03
C PHE A 105 13.47 0.89 -11.09
N VAL A 106 12.16 0.74 -11.24
CA VAL A 106 11.36 1.40 -12.27
C VAL A 106 10.23 2.21 -11.62
N PRO A 107 10.01 3.47 -12.02
CA PRO A 107 8.84 4.22 -11.56
C PRO A 107 7.54 3.46 -11.89
N PRO A 108 6.54 3.43 -11.00
CA PRO A 108 5.30 2.68 -11.23
C PRO A 108 4.62 3.01 -12.56
N ARG A 109 4.61 4.28 -12.95
CA ARG A 109 3.97 4.76 -14.18
C ARG A 109 4.66 4.27 -15.47
N GLU A 110 5.91 3.86 -15.41
CA GLU A 110 6.60 3.23 -16.54
C GLU A 110 6.23 1.76 -16.73
N VAL A 111 5.64 1.14 -15.70
CA VAL A 111 5.23 -0.27 -15.73
C VAL A 111 3.73 -0.40 -15.97
N TYR A 112 2.93 0.49 -15.38
CA TYR A 112 1.47 0.38 -15.37
C TYR A 112 0.80 1.62 -15.95
N GLU A 113 -0.16 1.39 -16.84
CA GLU A 113 -0.99 2.45 -17.43
C GLU A 113 -2.06 2.95 -16.45
N LYS A 114 -2.65 2.03 -15.66
CA LYS A 114 -3.70 2.32 -14.70
C LYS A 114 -3.23 2.02 -13.28
N ILE A 115 -3.24 3.04 -12.44
CA ILE A 115 -2.80 2.94 -11.03
C ILE A 115 -3.87 3.52 -10.11
N VAL A 116 -4.32 2.73 -9.14
CA VAL A 116 -5.27 3.14 -8.12
C VAL A 116 -4.66 2.91 -6.74
N VAL A 117 -4.88 3.83 -5.82
CA VAL A 117 -4.58 3.64 -4.41
C VAL A 117 -5.87 3.39 -3.65
N ILE A 118 -5.92 2.30 -2.92
CA ILE A 118 -7.00 1.97 -1.97
C ILE A 118 -6.49 2.19 -0.55
N ASP A 119 -7.23 3.00 0.18
CA ASP A 119 -6.91 3.37 1.56
C ASP A 119 -7.98 2.86 2.53
N PRO A 120 -7.83 1.66 3.11
CA PRO A 120 -8.67 1.22 4.22
C PRO A 120 -8.42 2.10 5.43
N ALA A 121 -9.42 2.87 5.86
CA ALA A 121 -9.29 3.80 6.98
C ALA A 121 -9.01 3.08 8.30
N TYR A 122 -8.44 3.82 9.25
CA TYR A 122 -8.15 3.38 10.62
C TYR A 122 -7.02 2.34 10.70
N GLY A 123 -6.85 1.72 11.87
CA GLY A 123 -5.86 0.67 12.16
C GLY A 123 -5.26 0.82 13.56
N ARG A 124 -4.72 -0.23 14.11
CA ARG A 124 -4.15 -0.28 15.45
C ARG A 124 -5.10 0.27 16.51
N GLU A 125 -4.66 1.31 17.24
CA GLU A 125 -5.43 1.97 18.30
C GLU A 125 -6.61 2.80 17.77
N ASP A 126 -6.53 3.25 16.53
CA ASP A 126 -7.63 3.94 15.86
C ASP A 126 -8.62 2.90 15.30
N THR A 127 -9.62 2.61 16.08
CA THR A 127 -10.66 1.64 15.71
C THR A 127 -11.70 2.22 14.74
N GLY A 128 -11.74 3.55 14.58
CA GLY A 128 -12.92 4.21 14.05
C GLY A 128 -14.14 3.98 14.95
N ALA A 129 -15.35 3.99 14.42
CA ALA A 129 -16.51 3.57 15.17
C ALA A 129 -16.40 2.08 15.55
N ALA A 130 -16.85 1.75 16.75
CA ALA A 130 -16.80 0.38 17.25
C ALA A 130 -18.07 0.02 18.04
N THR A 131 -18.42 -1.26 17.97
CA THR A 131 -19.40 -1.91 18.84
C THR A 131 -18.68 -2.92 19.76
N GLU A 132 -19.40 -3.66 20.58
CA GLU A 132 -18.78 -4.71 21.39
C GLU A 132 -18.15 -5.83 20.56
N SER A 133 -18.59 -6.04 19.32
CA SER A 133 -18.19 -7.18 18.50
C SER A 133 -17.36 -6.83 17.26
N VAL A 134 -17.38 -5.57 16.79
CA VAL A 134 -16.71 -5.19 15.55
C VAL A 134 -16.30 -3.72 15.55
N ALA A 135 -15.19 -3.42 14.93
CA ALA A 135 -14.67 -2.07 14.72
C ALA A 135 -14.64 -1.72 13.21
N SER A 136 -14.77 -0.43 12.91
CA SER A 136 -14.70 0.08 11.53
C SER A 136 -13.39 -0.31 10.85
N LYS A 137 -12.27 -0.32 11.58
CA LYS A 137 -10.96 -0.73 11.04
C LYS A 137 -10.95 -2.15 10.47
N ASP A 138 -11.71 -3.07 11.08
CA ASP A 138 -11.79 -4.47 10.62
C ASP A 138 -12.66 -4.56 9.36
N ILE A 139 -13.77 -3.83 9.33
CA ILE A 139 -14.65 -3.77 8.15
C ILE A 139 -13.91 -3.19 6.95
N THR A 140 -13.25 -2.04 7.09
CA THR A 140 -12.52 -1.40 5.99
C THR A 140 -11.40 -2.29 5.45
N LEU A 141 -10.69 -2.99 6.33
CA LEU A 141 -9.65 -3.94 5.95
C LEU A 141 -10.23 -5.15 5.19
N ASN A 142 -11.36 -5.69 5.64
CA ASN A 142 -12.03 -6.82 4.98
C ASN A 142 -12.55 -6.42 3.59
N VAL A 143 -13.12 -5.23 3.45
CA VAL A 143 -13.53 -4.70 2.14
C VAL A 143 -12.31 -4.56 1.21
N ALA A 144 -11.19 -4.04 1.70
CA ALA A 144 -9.96 -3.93 0.88
C ALA A 144 -9.41 -5.29 0.46
N LYS A 145 -9.47 -6.30 1.34
CA LYS A 145 -9.07 -7.68 1.00
C LYS A 145 -9.97 -8.29 -0.07
N ALA A 146 -11.29 -8.11 0.04
CA ALA A 146 -12.24 -8.57 -0.97
C ALA A 146 -12.06 -7.86 -2.32
N LEU A 147 -11.79 -6.54 -2.30
CA LEU A 147 -11.42 -5.78 -3.50
C LEU A 147 -10.14 -6.29 -4.14
N LYS A 148 -9.12 -6.60 -3.34
CA LYS A 148 -7.86 -7.15 -3.83
C LYS A 148 -8.07 -8.43 -4.62
N GLU A 149 -8.84 -9.37 -4.11
CA GLU A 149 -9.12 -10.64 -4.80
C GLU A 149 -9.79 -10.46 -6.18
N LYS A 150 -10.55 -9.38 -6.34
CA LYS A 150 -11.20 -9.02 -7.61
C LYS A 150 -10.28 -8.23 -8.53
N LEU A 151 -9.59 -7.24 -8.00
CA LEU A 151 -8.75 -6.31 -8.78
C LEU A 151 -7.43 -6.95 -9.23
N ASP A 152 -6.89 -7.91 -8.51
CA ASP A 152 -5.71 -8.70 -8.92
C ASP A 152 -5.94 -9.49 -10.23
N LYS A 153 -7.20 -9.64 -10.66
CA LYS A 153 -7.58 -10.29 -11.93
C LYS A 153 -7.71 -9.32 -13.10
N THR A 154 -7.42 -8.05 -12.86
CA THR A 154 -7.53 -6.97 -13.86
C THR A 154 -6.14 -6.46 -14.27
N ASP A 155 -6.11 -5.56 -15.26
CA ASP A 155 -4.90 -4.84 -15.69
C ASP A 155 -4.62 -3.57 -14.87
N ILE A 156 -5.34 -3.36 -13.78
CA ILE A 156 -5.18 -2.20 -12.89
C ILE A 156 -4.15 -2.54 -11.81
N LYS A 157 -3.10 -1.73 -11.71
CA LYS A 157 -2.20 -1.77 -10.55
C LYS A 157 -2.87 -1.11 -9.37
N VAL A 158 -3.01 -1.85 -8.28
CA VAL A 158 -3.55 -1.31 -7.03
C VAL A 158 -2.49 -1.33 -5.95
N TYR A 159 -2.27 -0.17 -5.34
CA TYR A 159 -1.52 -0.03 -4.11
C TYR A 159 -2.49 0.11 -2.94
N TYR A 160 -2.20 -0.56 -1.85
CA TYR A 160 -2.98 -0.50 -0.61
C TYR A 160 -2.16 0.19 0.46
N THR A 161 -2.74 1.16 1.16
CA THR A 161 -2.03 1.85 2.25
C THR A 161 -1.79 0.94 3.46
N ARG A 162 -2.64 -0.06 3.64
CA ARG A 162 -2.45 -1.17 4.58
C ARG A 162 -3.21 -2.42 4.12
N MET A 163 -2.73 -3.59 4.52
CA MET A 163 -3.41 -4.88 4.32
C MET A 163 -3.36 -5.74 5.60
N ASP A 164 -3.02 -5.11 6.71
CA ASP A 164 -3.00 -5.65 8.06
C ASP A 164 -3.56 -4.61 9.06
N ASP A 165 -3.39 -4.82 10.37
CA ASP A 165 -3.83 -3.88 11.39
C ASP A 165 -2.85 -2.69 11.59
N SER A 166 -1.98 -2.39 10.63
CA SER A 166 -1.17 -1.17 10.68
C SER A 166 -2.02 0.09 10.50
N ASN A 167 -1.52 1.22 11.01
CA ASN A 167 -2.16 2.53 10.83
C ASN A 167 -1.13 3.55 10.36
N PRO A 168 -0.81 3.59 9.06
CA PRO A 168 0.07 4.62 8.51
C PRO A 168 -0.51 6.02 8.73
N GLU A 169 0.36 6.98 9.01
CA GLU A 169 -0.02 8.39 9.13
C GLU A 169 -0.63 8.93 7.82
N ALA A 170 -1.47 9.96 7.93
CA ALA A 170 -2.20 10.50 6.78
C ALA A 170 -1.27 10.94 5.65
N GLU A 171 -0.16 11.59 5.97
CA GLU A 171 0.83 12.04 5.00
C GLU A 171 1.44 10.88 4.20
N ARG A 172 1.64 9.72 4.83
CA ARG A 172 2.15 8.53 4.16
C ARG A 172 1.11 7.91 3.22
N ARG A 173 -0.16 7.96 3.61
CA ARG A 173 -1.28 7.48 2.77
C ARG A 173 -1.43 8.34 1.52
N VAL A 174 -1.41 9.66 1.67
CA VAL A 174 -1.41 10.62 0.55
C VAL A 174 -0.15 10.50 -0.29
N GLY A 175 1.02 10.45 0.36
CA GLY A 175 2.33 10.36 -0.30
C GLY A 175 2.48 9.13 -1.19
N LEU A 176 1.81 8.02 -0.88
CA LEU A 176 1.78 6.84 -1.75
C LEU A 176 1.09 7.14 -3.09
N ALA A 177 -0.04 7.83 -3.07
CA ALA A 177 -0.76 8.18 -4.29
C ALA A 177 0.04 9.13 -5.19
N GLU A 178 0.76 10.08 -4.58
CA GLU A 178 1.62 11.02 -5.29
C GLU A 178 2.85 10.32 -5.88
N ALA A 179 3.57 9.54 -5.07
CA ALA A 179 4.77 8.82 -5.49
C ALA A 179 4.50 7.79 -6.59
N ALA A 180 3.38 7.08 -6.50
CA ALA A 180 2.95 6.15 -7.53
C ALA A 180 2.37 6.85 -8.77
N ARG A 181 2.13 8.17 -8.73
CA ARG A 181 1.39 8.92 -9.74
C ARG A 181 0.05 8.27 -10.06
N ALA A 182 -0.70 7.95 -9.02
CA ALA A 182 -1.97 7.25 -9.14
C ALA A 182 -3.01 8.08 -9.92
N ASP A 183 -3.89 7.40 -10.64
CA ASP A 183 -5.01 8.04 -11.33
C ASP A 183 -6.10 8.47 -10.35
N MET A 184 -6.20 7.78 -9.20
CA MET A 184 -7.12 8.11 -8.13
C MET A 184 -6.72 7.46 -6.79
N LEU A 185 -7.22 8.06 -5.71
CA LEU A 185 -7.16 7.55 -4.35
C LEU A 185 -8.58 7.34 -3.82
N ILE A 186 -8.88 6.12 -3.39
CA ILE A 186 -10.19 5.75 -2.84
C ILE A 186 -9.99 5.31 -1.38
N ARG A 187 -10.55 6.11 -0.47
CA ARG A 187 -10.57 5.77 0.95
C ARG A 187 -11.88 5.06 1.31
N ILE A 188 -11.77 3.97 2.03
CA ILE A 188 -12.91 3.20 2.51
C ILE A 188 -13.12 3.52 3.98
N GLU A 189 -14.32 3.97 4.33
CA GLU A 189 -14.71 4.32 5.69
C GLU A 189 -16.05 3.68 6.07
N VAL A 190 -16.33 3.68 7.36
CA VAL A 190 -17.63 3.31 7.93
C VAL A 190 -18.14 4.47 8.78
N ASN A 191 -19.40 4.81 8.59
CA ASN A 191 -20.05 5.90 9.30
C ASN A 191 -20.57 5.48 10.67
N SER A 192 -20.80 6.45 11.53
CA SER A 192 -21.47 6.28 12.80
C SER A 192 -22.31 7.51 13.14
N ALA A 193 -23.33 7.34 13.95
CA ALA A 193 -24.15 8.43 14.42
C ALA A 193 -24.72 8.13 15.82
N GLU A 194 -25.13 9.16 16.53
CA GLU A 194 -25.83 9.02 17.83
C GLU A 194 -27.16 8.27 17.67
N SER A 195 -27.87 8.53 16.57
CA SER A 195 -29.13 7.86 16.26
C SER A 195 -28.91 6.57 15.48
N SER A 196 -29.33 5.45 16.04
CA SER A 196 -29.34 4.15 15.35
C SER A 196 -30.30 4.07 14.15
N LYS A 197 -31.10 5.13 13.91
CA LYS A 197 -32.00 5.24 12.76
C LYS A 197 -31.31 5.79 11.52
N GLN A 198 -30.13 6.39 11.67
CA GLN A 198 -29.36 6.85 10.51
C GLN A 198 -28.78 5.66 9.75
N TYR A 199 -28.88 5.74 8.42
CA TYR A 199 -28.40 4.70 7.50
C TYR A 199 -28.13 5.31 6.12
N GLY A 200 -27.43 4.59 5.30
CA GLY A 200 -27.13 4.93 3.91
C GLY A 200 -25.64 5.16 3.66
N THR A 201 -25.33 5.37 2.41
CA THR A 201 -23.98 5.60 1.91
C THR A 201 -23.79 7.08 1.61
N GLU A 202 -22.64 7.62 1.94
CA GLU A 202 -22.23 8.97 1.53
C GLU A 202 -20.79 8.95 1.02
N ALA A 203 -20.43 9.90 0.17
CA ALA A 203 -19.06 10.05 -0.29
C ALA A 203 -18.51 11.44 0.04
N VAL A 204 -17.23 11.46 0.45
CA VAL A 204 -16.49 12.68 0.76
C VAL A 204 -15.52 12.95 -0.36
N TYR A 205 -15.48 14.19 -0.88
CA TYR A 205 -14.60 14.56 -1.98
C TYR A 205 -13.67 15.72 -1.63
N ASN A 206 -12.51 15.76 -2.31
CA ASN A 206 -11.58 16.88 -2.22
C ASN A 206 -12.06 18.03 -3.09
N SER A 207 -12.34 19.19 -2.48
CA SER A 207 -12.77 20.41 -3.17
C SER A 207 -11.64 21.40 -3.47
N ARG A 208 -10.43 21.14 -2.97
CA ARG A 208 -9.28 22.06 -3.11
C ARG A 208 -8.75 22.17 -4.53
N PHE A 209 -8.88 21.10 -5.31
CA PHE A 209 -8.34 21.06 -6.67
C PHE A 209 -9.43 20.72 -7.67
N PHE A 210 -9.56 21.58 -8.66
CA PHE A 210 -10.34 21.29 -9.85
C PHE A 210 -9.48 20.53 -10.86
N ILE A 211 -9.89 19.33 -11.21
CA ILE A 211 -9.26 18.51 -12.23
C ILE A 211 -10.24 18.38 -13.39
N PRO A 212 -9.91 18.92 -14.59
CA PRO A 212 -10.80 18.85 -15.74
C PRO A 212 -11.09 17.41 -16.18
N GLY A 213 -12.33 17.14 -16.52
CA GLY A 213 -12.78 15.85 -17.04
C GLY A 213 -13.24 14.89 -15.96
N PHE A 214 -12.34 14.36 -15.17
CA PHE A 214 -12.65 13.44 -14.08
C PHE A 214 -11.86 13.80 -12.84
N GLY A 215 -12.51 14.43 -11.88
CA GLY A 215 -11.91 14.85 -10.61
C GLY A 215 -12.52 14.15 -9.40
N SER A 216 -12.29 14.75 -8.24
CA SER A 216 -12.74 14.16 -6.97
C SER A 216 -14.25 14.12 -6.83
N VAL A 217 -14.97 15.10 -7.37
CA VAL A 217 -16.45 15.14 -7.32
C VAL A 217 -17.04 14.01 -8.16
N GLU A 218 -16.54 13.83 -9.38
CA GLU A 218 -16.99 12.77 -10.28
C GLU A 218 -16.66 11.39 -9.72
N LEU A 219 -15.50 11.25 -9.08
CA LEU A 219 -15.12 10.02 -8.38
C LEU A 219 -16.07 9.71 -7.22
N ALA A 220 -16.37 10.72 -6.39
CA ALA A 220 -17.26 10.56 -5.25
C ALA A 220 -18.70 10.20 -5.69
N ASP A 221 -19.21 10.87 -6.72
CA ASP A 221 -20.55 10.58 -7.30
C ASP A 221 -20.60 9.14 -7.85
N LEU A 222 -19.57 8.73 -8.57
CA LEU A 222 -19.49 7.38 -9.11
C LEU A 222 -19.48 6.33 -7.99
N LEU A 223 -18.63 6.51 -6.98
CA LEU A 223 -18.51 5.58 -5.85
C LEU A 223 -19.82 5.47 -5.07
N GLU A 224 -20.46 6.59 -4.71
CA GLU A 224 -21.72 6.55 -3.99
C GLU A 224 -22.79 5.81 -4.80
N ARG A 225 -22.97 6.18 -6.06
CA ARG A 225 -23.99 5.59 -6.94
C ARG A 225 -23.80 4.08 -7.12
N GLU A 226 -22.57 3.63 -7.38
CA GLU A 226 -22.30 2.22 -7.60
C GLU A 226 -22.46 1.40 -6.32
N VAL A 227 -21.99 1.90 -5.17
CA VAL A 227 -22.19 1.23 -3.89
C VAL A 227 -23.66 1.15 -3.53
N VAL A 228 -24.39 2.26 -3.61
CA VAL A 228 -25.85 2.30 -3.33
C VAL A 228 -26.61 1.32 -4.22
N THR A 229 -26.24 1.25 -5.50
CA THR A 229 -26.84 0.29 -6.45
C THR A 229 -26.56 -1.14 -6.05
N ALA A 230 -25.29 -1.45 -5.73
CA ALA A 230 -24.86 -2.81 -5.39
C ALA A 230 -25.54 -3.36 -4.13
N ILE A 231 -25.68 -2.53 -3.10
CA ILE A 231 -26.30 -2.94 -1.82
C ILE A 231 -27.81 -2.67 -1.74
N SER A 232 -28.41 -2.10 -2.80
CA SER A 232 -29.80 -1.60 -2.79
C SER A 232 -30.06 -0.64 -1.62
N GLY A 233 -29.07 0.22 -1.35
CA GLY A 233 -29.03 1.11 -0.21
C GLY A 233 -29.65 2.47 -0.47
N LYS A 234 -29.37 3.43 0.40
CA LYS A 234 -29.81 4.82 0.32
C LYS A 234 -28.61 5.72 0.08
N ALA A 235 -28.68 6.60 -0.92
CA ALA A 235 -27.73 7.69 -1.09
C ALA A 235 -27.98 8.83 -0.09
N ASN A 236 -26.95 9.25 0.63
CA ASN A 236 -26.99 10.39 1.53
C ASN A 236 -26.32 11.64 0.93
N GLY A 237 -25.70 11.52 -0.23
CA GLY A 237 -25.12 12.59 -1.02
C GLY A 237 -23.62 12.75 -0.85
N LEU A 238 -23.10 13.77 -1.53
CA LEU A 238 -21.69 14.10 -1.53
C LEU A 238 -21.39 15.17 -0.48
N ILE A 239 -20.29 15.00 0.24
CA ILE A 239 -19.85 15.91 1.30
C ILE A 239 -18.45 16.41 0.94
N GLU A 240 -18.24 17.71 1.09
CA GLU A 240 -16.92 18.31 0.95
C GLU A 240 -16.02 17.91 2.12
N ALA A 241 -14.78 17.50 1.81
CA ALA A 241 -13.80 17.11 2.82
C ALA A 241 -13.49 18.29 3.75
N SER A 242 -13.56 18.04 5.05
CA SER A 242 -13.14 18.98 6.09
C SER A 242 -11.59 18.94 6.26
N ALA A 243 -11.06 19.83 7.10
CA ALA A 243 -9.65 19.79 7.47
C ALA A 243 -9.27 18.52 8.26
N GLU A 244 -10.25 17.85 8.87
CA GLU A 244 -10.06 16.60 9.61
C GLU A 244 -9.94 15.38 8.68
N ASP A 245 -10.52 15.48 7.46
CA ASP A 245 -10.42 14.46 6.42
C ASP A 245 -9.06 14.57 5.67
N THR A 246 -7.95 14.59 6.40
CA THR A 246 -6.61 14.93 5.89
C THR A 246 -6.21 14.12 4.66
N VAL A 247 -6.49 12.81 4.63
CA VAL A 247 -6.16 11.96 3.48
C VAL A 247 -6.84 12.43 2.20
N ILE A 248 -8.09 12.87 2.28
CA ILE A 248 -8.84 13.35 1.12
C ILE A 248 -8.50 14.81 0.82
N SER A 249 -8.46 15.67 1.84
CA SER A 249 -8.26 17.12 1.65
C SER A 249 -6.86 17.49 1.16
N GLU A 250 -5.84 16.70 1.45
CA GLU A 250 -4.45 16.94 1.04
C GLU A 250 -4.04 16.22 -0.26
N ALA A 251 -4.87 15.31 -0.79
CA ALA A 251 -4.56 14.59 -2.01
C ALA A 251 -4.48 15.50 -3.24
N THR A 252 -3.46 15.32 -4.07
CA THR A 252 -3.24 16.05 -5.33
C THR A 252 -3.70 15.29 -6.58
N VAL A 253 -4.22 14.09 -6.38
CA VAL A 253 -4.91 13.27 -7.39
C VAL A 253 -6.42 13.25 -7.13
N PRO A 254 -7.27 12.85 -8.08
CA PRO A 254 -8.68 12.60 -7.79
C PRO A 254 -8.84 11.72 -6.55
N ALA A 255 -9.50 12.22 -5.51
CA ALA A 255 -9.61 11.53 -4.23
C ALA A 255 -11.01 11.62 -3.65
N ALA A 256 -11.52 10.49 -3.17
CA ALA A 256 -12.77 10.42 -2.47
C ALA A 256 -12.76 9.35 -1.37
N ALA A 257 -13.46 9.61 -0.27
CA ALA A 257 -13.79 8.60 0.71
C ALA A 257 -15.21 8.11 0.49
N ILE A 258 -15.42 6.81 0.53
CA ILE A 258 -16.74 6.19 0.52
C ILE A 258 -17.07 5.67 1.91
N LYS A 259 -18.11 6.21 2.54
CA LYS A 259 -18.65 5.75 3.81
C LYS A 259 -19.78 4.79 3.51
N VAL A 260 -19.45 3.51 3.55
CA VAL A 260 -20.28 2.42 2.99
C VAL A 260 -21.58 2.16 3.75
N GLY A 261 -21.70 2.63 4.98
CA GLY A 261 -22.89 2.50 5.82
C GLY A 261 -22.61 2.89 7.26
N TYR A 262 -23.61 2.82 8.13
CA TYR A 262 -23.53 3.21 9.55
C TYR A 262 -23.38 1.98 10.46
N LEU A 263 -22.28 1.87 11.16
CA LEU A 263 -22.07 0.80 12.14
C LEU A 263 -23.07 0.84 13.30
N THR A 264 -23.57 2.02 13.62
CA THR A 264 -24.57 2.25 14.67
C THR A 264 -26.00 1.85 14.25
N ASN A 265 -26.25 1.59 12.98
CA ASN A 265 -27.51 1.06 12.49
C ASN A 265 -27.47 -0.47 12.51
N GLY A 266 -28.40 -1.11 13.22
CA GLY A 266 -28.37 -2.56 13.42
C GLY A 266 -28.50 -3.39 12.13
N GLN A 267 -29.21 -2.90 11.12
CA GLN A 267 -29.34 -3.60 9.83
C GLN A 267 -28.06 -3.44 9.00
N GLU A 268 -27.52 -2.24 8.90
CA GLU A 268 -26.27 -1.99 8.18
C GLU A 268 -25.07 -2.66 8.87
N SER A 269 -25.02 -2.65 10.21
CA SER A 269 -23.97 -3.37 10.95
C SER A 269 -23.91 -4.85 10.60
N ILE A 270 -25.04 -5.51 10.40
CA ILE A 270 -25.09 -6.91 9.96
C ILE A 270 -24.58 -7.04 8.52
N LEU A 271 -24.98 -6.15 7.61
CA LEU A 271 -24.55 -6.17 6.21
C LEU A 271 -23.05 -5.94 6.08
N LEU A 272 -22.53 -4.99 6.84
CA LEU A 272 -21.09 -4.62 6.81
C LEU A 272 -20.15 -5.74 7.31
N GLN A 273 -20.67 -6.72 8.00
CA GLN A 273 -19.92 -7.88 8.51
C GLN A 273 -20.04 -9.13 7.62
N ARG A 274 -20.79 -9.05 6.52
CA ARG A 274 -20.94 -10.19 5.59
C ARG A 274 -19.69 -10.30 4.71
N GLU A 275 -19.38 -11.53 4.32
CA GLU A 275 -18.25 -11.83 3.45
C GLU A 275 -18.60 -11.78 1.95
N ASP A 276 -19.89 -11.66 1.60
CA ASP A 276 -20.43 -11.64 0.23
C ASP A 276 -20.75 -10.24 -0.33
#